data_8392ef08d738a0f60f491eb1bf6b6e4e
#
_entry.id   8392ef08d738a0f60f491eb1bf6b6e4e
#
_cell.length_a   1.000
_cell.length_b   1.000
_cell.length_c   1.000
_cell.angle_alpha   90.00
_cell.angle_beta   90.00
_cell.angle_gamma   90.00
#
_symmetry.space_group_name_H-M   'P 1'
#
loop_
_entity.id
_entity.type
_entity.pdbx_description
1 polymer ?
#
loop_
_entity_poly.entity_id
_entity_poly.type
_entity_poly.pdbx_seq_one_letter_code
_entity_poly.pdbx_strand_id
1 'polypeptide(L)'
;STHTDGEEQSVSLAEYIARMKEGQDRIYYVTAETFLAAKHSPHLEIFRKRSIEVLILSERVDEWLVANLAEYQGKALGSVAKGELDLSMLQSDDEKKEEAKQAGEHRALVAKLKDALGERVKDVRVSSRLTQSPSCLVADEHDRGGNLSRILKAVGQKGPQAKPILEINPAH
;
A
#
# COMPACT_ATOMS: atom_id res chain seq x y z
N SER A 1 10.95 -11.99 3.45
CA SER A 1 11.95 -10.92 3.27
C SER A 1 11.35 -9.56 3.61
N THR A 2 12.21 -8.55 3.83
CA THR A 2 11.79 -7.16 4.07
C THR A 2 12.53 -6.22 3.11
N HIS A 3 12.02 -5.00 2.94
CA HIS A 3 12.68 -4.01 2.09
C HIS A 3 14.03 -3.52 2.66
N THR A 4 14.28 -3.75 3.95
CA THR A 4 15.54 -3.39 4.64
C THR A 4 16.57 -4.50 4.59
N ASP A 5 16.16 -5.76 4.71
CA ASP A 5 17.08 -6.90 4.89
C ASP A 5 17.50 -7.59 3.58
N GLY A 6 16.81 -7.34 2.48
CA GLY A 6 17.12 -7.97 1.20
C GLY A 6 16.21 -9.15 0.86
N GLU A 7 16.61 -9.92 -0.16
CA GLU A 7 15.76 -10.95 -0.78
C GLU A 7 15.64 -12.22 0.07
N GLU A 8 16.59 -12.48 0.94
CA GLU A 8 16.57 -13.66 1.80
C GLU A 8 15.34 -13.66 2.73
N GLN A 9 14.66 -14.80 2.77
CA GLN A 9 13.48 -15.00 3.63
C GLN A 9 13.91 -15.35 5.05
N SER A 10 14.63 -14.44 5.70
CA SER A 10 15.25 -14.65 7.03
C SER A 10 14.42 -14.05 8.18
N VAL A 11 13.36 -13.28 7.90
CA VAL A 11 12.60 -12.56 8.92
C VAL A 11 11.28 -13.24 9.21
N SER A 12 11.12 -13.71 10.44
CA SER A 12 9.84 -14.21 10.96
C SER A 12 8.92 -13.06 11.39
N LEU A 13 7.61 -13.33 11.53
CA LEU A 13 6.65 -12.34 12.03
C LEU A 13 6.99 -11.91 13.48
N ALA A 14 7.52 -12.81 14.30
CA ALA A 14 7.94 -12.50 15.65
C ALA A 14 9.12 -11.53 15.70
N GLU A 15 10.12 -11.73 14.83
CA GLU A 15 11.26 -10.83 14.68
C GLU A 15 10.84 -9.48 14.12
N TYR A 16 9.88 -9.45 13.18
CA TYR A 16 9.29 -8.20 12.69
C TYR A 16 8.66 -7.41 13.85
N ILE A 17 7.82 -8.07 14.66
CA ILE A 17 7.16 -7.42 15.81
C ILE A 17 8.20 -6.87 16.81
N ALA A 18 9.27 -7.63 17.07
CA ALA A 18 10.35 -7.17 17.97
C ALA A 18 11.05 -5.91 17.46
N ARG A 19 11.01 -5.62 16.16
CA ARG A 19 11.61 -4.46 15.50
C ARG A 19 10.61 -3.35 15.16
N MET A 20 9.32 -3.53 15.47
CA MET A 20 8.31 -2.51 15.25
C MET A 20 8.62 -1.23 16.00
N LYS A 21 8.30 -0.11 15.38
CA LYS A 21 8.46 1.20 16.01
C LYS A 21 7.40 1.45 17.07
N GLU A 22 7.75 2.27 18.04
CA GLU A 22 6.78 2.78 19.00
C GLU A 22 5.63 3.50 18.28
N GLY A 23 4.39 3.19 18.66
CA GLY A 23 3.19 3.70 17.98
C GLY A 23 2.79 2.94 16.71
N GLN A 24 3.59 1.97 16.24
CA GLN A 24 3.19 1.12 15.13
C GLN A 24 2.16 0.08 15.58
N ASP A 25 0.99 0.10 14.95
CA ASP A 25 -0.15 -0.76 15.30
C ASP A 25 -0.29 -1.99 14.42
N ARG A 26 0.36 -2.01 13.24
CA ARG A 26 0.19 -3.05 12.21
C ARG A 26 1.52 -3.62 11.73
N ILE A 27 1.43 -4.87 11.27
CA ILE A 27 2.46 -5.53 10.47
C ILE A 27 2.24 -5.14 9.02
N TYR A 28 3.11 -4.29 8.46
CA TYR A 28 2.96 -3.84 7.08
C TYR A 28 3.56 -4.83 6.10
N TYR A 29 2.86 -5.08 5.00
CA TYR A 29 3.33 -5.95 3.93
C TYR A 29 2.97 -5.43 2.54
N VAL A 30 3.71 -5.89 1.54
CA VAL A 30 3.40 -5.73 0.13
C VAL A 30 3.51 -7.09 -0.57
N THR A 31 2.54 -7.41 -1.43
CA THR A 31 2.61 -8.57 -2.32
C THR A 31 3.03 -8.12 -3.72
N ALA A 32 3.95 -8.84 -4.34
CA ALA A 32 4.40 -8.55 -5.71
C ALA A 32 4.88 -9.84 -6.40
N GLU A 33 5.06 -9.78 -7.73
CA GLU A 33 5.54 -10.93 -8.50
C GLU A 33 7.01 -11.24 -8.25
N THR A 34 7.80 -10.23 -7.89
CA THR A 34 9.21 -10.36 -7.59
C THR A 34 9.61 -9.43 -6.44
N PHE A 35 10.64 -9.82 -5.72
CA PHE A 35 11.24 -9.00 -4.66
C PHE A 35 11.65 -7.60 -5.18
N LEU A 36 12.29 -7.54 -6.34
CA LEU A 36 12.76 -6.27 -6.93
C LEU A 36 11.60 -5.34 -7.28
N ALA A 37 10.50 -5.87 -7.84
CA ALA A 37 9.31 -5.08 -8.15
C ALA A 37 8.69 -4.48 -6.87
N ALA A 38 8.60 -5.28 -5.80
CA ALA A 38 8.15 -4.80 -4.51
C ALA A 38 9.10 -3.76 -3.92
N LYS A 39 10.40 -4.05 -3.92
CA LYS A 39 11.43 -3.18 -3.34
C LYS A 39 11.45 -1.79 -3.97
N HIS A 40 11.19 -1.67 -5.25
CA HIS A 40 11.16 -0.38 -5.97
C HIS A 40 9.76 0.23 -6.08
N SER A 41 8.77 -0.35 -5.41
CA SER A 41 7.40 0.14 -5.45
C SER A 41 7.27 1.52 -4.81
N PRO A 42 6.51 2.45 -5.45
CA PRO A 42 6.17 3.75 -4.86
C PRO A 42 5.40 3.63 -3.54
N HIS A 43 4.70 2.51 -3.33
CA HIS A 43 3.98 2.26 -2.08
C HIS A 43 4.88 2.20 -0.85
N LEU A 44 6.20 1.99 -1.03
CA LEU A 44 7.17 1.91 0.05
C LEU A 44 7.85 3.25 0.38
N GLU A 45 7.60 4.32 -0.36
CA GLU A 45 8.34 5.58 -0.20
C GLU A 45 8.22 6.17 1.21
N ILE A 46 7.00 6.31 1.73
CA ILE A 46 6.77 6.84 3.07
C ILE A 46 7.36 5.94 4.16
N PHE A 47 7.31 4.61 3.96
CA PHE A 47 7.86 3.65 4.91
C PHE A 47 9.38 3.76 4.98
N ARG A 48 10.05 3.93 3.84
CA ARG A 48 11.51 4.21 3.79
C ARG A 48 11.85 5.51 4.46
N LYS A 49 11.13 6.60 4.13
CA LYS A 49 11.33 7.93 4.74
C LYS A 49 11.22 7.87 6.25
N ARG A 50 10.30 7.06 6.78
CA ARG A 50 10.06 6.90 8.21
C ARG A 50 10.83 5.75 8.83
N SER A 51 11.62 5.02 8.05
CA SER A 51 12.33 3.80 8.47
C SER A 51 11.40 2.78 9.14
N ILE A 52 10.20 2.59 8.60
CA ILE A 52 9.24 1.58 9.00
C ILE A 52 9.46 0.36 8.12
N GLU A 53 9.70 -0.79 8.72
CA GLU A 53 9.91 -2.03 8.00
C GLU A 53 8.63 -2.53 7.34
N VAL A 54 8.75 -3.05 6.11
CA VAL A 54 7.63 -3.65 5.35
C VAL A 54 8.03 -5.03 4.87
N LEU A 55 7.21 -6.03 5.16
CA LEU A 55 7.40 -7.38 4.63
C LEU A 55 7.17 -7.42 3.13
N ILE A 56 8.10 -8.02 2.40
CA ILE A 56 7.94 -8.30 0.98
C ILE A 56 7.55 -9.76 0.82
N LEU A 57 6.38 -9.97 0.27
CA LEU A 57 5.75 -11.26 0.03
C LEU A 57 5.68 -11.50 -1.48
N SER A 58 6.58 -12.32 -2.01
CA SER A 58 6.76 -12.54 -3.45
C SER A 58 6.42 -13.96 -3.91
N GLU A 59 6.03 -14.83 -2.98
CA GLU A 59 5.62 -16.19 -3.30
C GLU A 59 4.11 -16.29 -3.57
N ARG A 60 3.71 -17.24 -4.40
CA ARG A 60 2.29 -17.45 -4.74
C ARG A 60 1.43 -17.80 -3.53
N VAL A 61 2.01 -18.46 -2.54
CA VAL A 61 1.34 -18.84 -1.30
C VAL A 61 1.08 -17.64 -0.39
N ASP A 62 1.86 -16.58 -0.53
CA ASP A 62 1.77 -15.41 0.34
C ASP A 62 0.43 -14.68 0.24
N GLU A 63 -0.15 -14.60 -0.96
CA GLU A 63 -1.47 -14.00 -1.13
C GLU A 63 -2.57 -14.81 -0.40
N TRP A 64 -2.45 -16.14 -0.45
CA TRP A 64 -3.34 -17.00 0.30
C TRP A 64 -3.11 -16.85 1.82
N LEU A 65 -1.85 -16.74 2.24
CA LEU A 65 -1.48 -16.51 3.63
C LEU A 65 -2.14 -15.24 4.16
N VAL A 66 -1.94 -14.10 3.51
CA VAL A 66 -2.49 -12.81 3.97
C VAL A 66 -4.01 -12.70 3.81
N ALA A 67 -4.62 -13.51 2.95
CA ALA A 67 -6.06 -13.61 2.86
C ALA A 67 -6.70 -14.33 4.05
N ASN A 68 -5.93 -15.18 4.75
CA ASN A 68 -6.41 -16.00 5.88
C ASN A 68 -5.79 -15.58 7.23
N LEU A 69 -4.65 -14.89 7.21
CA LEU A 69 -3.99 -14.39 8.41
C LEU A 69 -4.26 -12.89 8.55
N ALA A 70 -5.31 -12.54 9.30
CA ALA A 70 -5.68 -11.16 9.53
C ALA A 70 -4.81 -10.46 10.58
N GLU A 71 -4.31 -11.23 11.55
CA GLU A 71 -3.49 -10.71 12.65
C GLU A 71 -2.47 -11.75 13.14
N TYR A 72 -1.41 -11.27 13.77
CA TYR A 72 -0.42 -12.09 14.46
C TYR A 72 -0.01 -11.42 15.77
N GLN A 73 -0.11 -12.13 16.90
CA GLN A 73 0.17 -11.62 18.25
C GLN A 73 -0.53 -10.29 18.58
N GLY A 74 -1.79 -10.15 18.17
CA GLY A 74 -2.58 -8.93 18.42
C GLY A 74 -2.24 -7.76 17.52
N LYS A 75 -1.39 -7.95 16.49
CA LYS A 75 -1.07 -6.96 15.48
C LYS A 75 -1.71 -7.34 14.15
N ALA A 76 -2.58 -6.47 13.64
CA ALA A 76 -3.22 -6.68 12.35
C ALA A 76 -2.20 -6.62 11.20
N LEU A 77 -2.40 -7.44 10.16
CA LEU A 77 -1.64 -7.34 8.92
C LEU A 77 -2.27 -6.26 8.02
N GLY A 78 -1.45 -5.34 7.54
CA GLY A 78 -1.88 -4.24 6.67
C GLY A 78 -1.11 -4.21 5.35
N SER A 79 -1.84 -4.28 4.23
CA SER A 79 -1.23 -4.11 2.91
C SER A 79 -0.91 -2.65 2.64
N VAL A 80 0.34 -2.34 2.26
CA VAL A 80 0.73 -0.97 1.89
C VAL A 80 0.27 -0.57 0.48
N ALA A 81 -0.24 -1.51 -0.31
CA ALA A 81 -0.73 -1.29 -1.67
C ALA A 81 -2.27 -1.25 -1.77
N LYS A 82 -2.99 -1.36 -0.65
CA LYS A 82 -4.45 -1.38 -0.61
C LYS A 82 -5.00 -0.32 0.34
N GLY A 83 -6.19 0.17 0.02
CA GLY A 83 -6.97 1.04 0.88
C GLY A 83 -6.29 2.37 1.27
N GLU A 84 -6.82 3.02 2.27
CA GLU A 84 -6.17 4.16 2.91
C GLU A 84 -5.07 3.72 3.85
N LEU A 85 -3.97 4.46 3.81
CA LEU A 85 -2.85 4.25 4.70
C LEU A 85 -2.98 5.21 5.88
N ASP A 86 -3.38 4.69 7.04
CA ASP A 86 -3.41 5.46 8.27
C ASP A 86 -2.06 5.32 9.01
N LEU A 87 -1.25 6.35 8.91
CA LEU A 87 0.01 6.48 9.65
C LEU A 87 -0.08 7.56 10.73
N SER A 88 -1.29 7.97 11.12
CA SER A 88 -1.52 9.08 12.04
C SER A 88 -0.82 8.91 13.38
N MET A 89 -0.69 7.67 13.87
CA MET A 89 0.02 7.37 15.12
C MET A 89 1.55 7.56 15.01
N LEU A 90 2.08 7.58 13.78
CA LEU A 90 3.49 7.74 13.47
C LEU A 90 3.81 9.12 12.87
N GLN A 91 2.80 10.00 12.77
CA GLN A 91 2.92 11.37 12.25
C GLN A 91 2.99 12.39 13.39
N SER A 92 3.81 13.42 13.19
CA SER A 92 3.74 14.63 14.04
C SER A 92 2.47 15.43 13.75
N ASP A 93 2.07 16.28 14.68
CA ASP A 93 0.90 17.16 14.50
C ASP A 93 1.09 18.13 13.33
N ASP A 94 2.32 18.55 13.06
CA ASP A 94 2.64 19.44 11.94
C ASP A 94 2.52 18.72 10.60
N GLU A 95 2.94 17.45 10.50
CA GLU A 95 2.75 16.62 9.31
C GLU A 95 1.26 16.38 9.00
N LYS A 96 0.44 16.13 10.03
CA LYS A 96 -1.02 15.97 9.88
C LYS A 96 -1.68 17.25 9.36
N LYS A 97 -1.29 18.40 9.87
CA LYS A 97 -1.81 19.71 9.42
C LYS A 97 -1.42 19.99 7.96
N GLU A 98 -0.17 19.71 7.60
CA GLU A 98 0.31 19.91 6.22
C GLU A 98 -0.41 18.99 5.24
N GLU A 99 -0.59 17.72 5.59
CA GLU A 99 -1.35 16.75 4.77
C GLU A 99 -2.80 17.19 4.56
N ALA A 100 -3.48 17.64 5.62
CA ALA A 100 -4.84 18.15 5.54
C ALA A 100 -4.94 19.43 4.68
N LYS A 101 -3.96 20.32 4.78
CA LYS A 101 -3.85 21.53 3.95
C LYS A 101 -3.66 21.19 2.48
N GLN A 102 -2.71 20.32 2.16
CA GLN A 102 -2.47 19.86 0.79
C GLN A 102 -3.70 19.19 0.18
N ALA A 103 -4.39 18.34 0.91
CA ALA A 103 -5.64 17.74 0.47
C ALA A 103 -6.72 18.80 0.15
N GLY A 104 -6.79 19.87 0.94
CA GLY A 104 -7.71 20.98 0.69
C GLY A 104 -7.34 21.83 -0.52
N GLU A 105 -6.06 22.22 -0.65
CA GLU A 105 -5.56 23.05 -1.73
C GLU A 105 -5.65 22.37 -3.11
N HIS A 106 -5.48 21.05 -3.17
CA HIS A 106 -5.50 20.30 -4.41
C HIS A 106 -6.84 19.67 -4.77
N ARG A 107 -7.91 20.00 -4.02
CA ARG A 107 -9.26 19.46 -4.26
C ARG A 107 -9.76 19.68 -5.70
N ALA A 108 -9.50 20.86 -6.27
CA ALA A 108 -9.89 21.18 -7.64
C ALA A 108 -9.12 20.34 -8.68
N LEU A 109 -7.83 20.08 -8.44
CA LEU A 109 -7.00 19.21 -9.28
C LEU A 109 -7.51 17.76 -9.23
N VAL A 110 -7.78 17.26 -8.04
CA VAL A 110 -8.34 15.92 -7.82
C VAL A 110 -9.66 15.75 -8.57
N ALA A 111 -10.57 16.73 -8.49
CA ALA A 111 -11.86 16.72 -9.18
C ALA A 111 -11.67 16.66 -10.71
N LYS A 112 -10.80 17.51 -11.27
CA LYS A 112 -10.50 17.52 -12.72
C LYS A 112 -9.91 16.18 -13.19
N LEU A 113 -8.99 15.59 -12.42
CA LEU A 113 -8.41 14.29 -12.76
C LEU A 113 -9.45 13.17 -12.68
N LYS A 114 -10.33 13.22 -11.69
CA LYS A 114 -11.43 12.25 -11.56
C LYS A 114 -12.38 12.32 -12.76
N ASP A 115 -12.75 13.52 -13.18
CA ASP A 115 -13.61 13.73 -14.35
C ASP A 115 -12.93 13.26 -15.65
N ALA A 116 -11.66 13.56 -15.82
CA ALA A 116 -10.89 13.16 -17.01
C ALA A 116 -10.66 11.65 -17.11
N LEU A 117 -10.46 10.98 -15.99
CA LEU A 117 -10.25 9.52 -15.93
C LEU A 117 -11.56 8.75 -15.96
N GLY A 118 -12.67 9.36 -15.53
CA GLY A 118 -14.00 8.79 -15.55
C GLY A 118 -14.05 7.40 -14.92
N GLU A 119 -14.50 6.43 -15.69
CA GLU A 119 -14.69 5.05 -15.22
C GLU A 119 -13.39 4.21 -15.11
N ARG A 120 -12.23 4.76 -15.48
CA ARG A 120 -10.95 4.03 -15.42
C ARG A 120 -10.45 3.84 -14.00
N VAL A 121 -10.83 4.73 -13.09
CA VAL A 121 -10.48 4.68 -11.68
C VAL A 121 -11.73 4.72 -10.81
N LYS A 122 -11.65 4.14 -9.61
CA LYS A 122 -12.72 4.24 -8.60
C LYS A 122 -12.76 5.64 -7.99
N ASP A 123 -11.59 6.18 -7.70
CA ASP A 123 -11.42 7.49 -7.10
C ASP A 123 -10.04 8.09 -7.42
N VAL A 124 -9.88 9.38 -7.15
CA VAL A 124 -8.62 10.12 -7.19
C VAL A 124 -8.45 10.83 -5.86
N ARG A 125 -7.26 10.74 -5.26
CA ARG A 125 -6.98 11.43 -3.98
C ARG A 125 -5.52 11.86 -3.88
N VAL A 126 -5.24 12.79 -2.97
CA VAL A 126 -3.86 13.15 -2.59
C VAL A 126 -3.27 11.98 -1.80
N SER A 127 -2.02 11.65 -2.09
CA SER A 127 -1.34 10.52 -1.48
C SER A 127 -0.73 10.86 -0.13
N SER A 128 -0.90 9.97 0.84
CA SER A 128 -0.15 9.97 2.11
C SER A 128 1.11 9.09 2.07
N ARG A 129 1.30 8.33 0.99
CA ARG A 129 2.41 7.36 0.85
C ARG A 129 3.52 7.78 -0.10
N LEU A 130 3.25 8.70 -1.02
CA LEU A 130 4.22 9.17 -2.00
C LEU A 130 5.07 10.31 -1.44
N THR A 131 6.37 10.24 -1.72
CA THR A 131 7.33 11.29 -1.33
C THR A 131 8.17 11.78 -2.50
N GLN A 132 8.37 10.95 -3.50
CA GLN A 132 9.18 11.25 -4.70
C GLN A 132 8.42 10.97 -5.99
N SER A 133 7.63 9.92 -6.06
CA SER A 133 6.86 9.58 -7.25
C SER A 133 5.67 10.54 -7.46
N PRO A 134 5.29 10.85 -8.70
CA PRO A 134 4.17 11.76 -9.01
C PRO A 134 2.81 11.14 -8.70
N SER A 135 2.67 9.84 -8.89
CA SER A 135 1.40 9.12 -8.67
C SER A 135 1.62 7.62 -8.50
N CYS A 136 0.62 6.95 -7.93
CA CYS A 136 0.53 5.50 -7.91
C CYS A 136 -0.93 5.02 -7.98
N LEU A 137 -1.11 3.76 -8.35
CA LEU A 137 -2.41 3.10 -8.30
C LEU A 137 -2.49 2.27 -7.03
N VAL A 138 -3.58 2.44 -6.29
CA VAL A 138 -3.86 1.72 -5.05
C VAL A 138 -5.08 0.83 -5.27
N ALA A 139 -4.99 -0.42 -4.87
CA ALA A 139 -6.13 -1.32 -4.89
C ALA A 139 -7.15 -0.92 -3.81
N ASP A 140 -8.41 -1.21 -4.06
CA ASP A 140 -9.44 -1.07 -3.02
C ASP A 140 -9.12 -2.00 -1.84
N GLU A 141 -9.49 -1.60 -0.63
CA GLU A 141 -9.27 -2.39 0.59
C GLU A 141 -9.92 -3.77 0.50
N HIS A 142 -11.08 -3.84 -0.15
CA HIS A 142 -11.84 -5.08 -0.34
C HIS A 142 -11.47 -5.84 -1.60
N ASP A 143 -10.48 -5.38 -2.38
CA ASP A 143 -10.02 -6.10 -3.56
C ASP A 143 -9.34 -7.41 -3.16
N ARG A 144 -9.85 -8.53 -3.71
CA ARG A 144 -9.39 -9.89 -3.40
C ARG A 144 -8.00 -10.24 -3.94
N GLY A 145 -7.27 -9.25 -4.46
CA GLY A 145 -5.91 -9.40 -4.93
C GLY A 145 -5.79 -9.59 -6.45
N GLY A 146 -4.74 -8.98 -7.01
CA GLY A 146 -4.46 -8.98 -8.45
C GLY A 146 -4.22 -10.37 -9.03
N ASN A 147 -3.65 -11.30 -8.25
CA ASN A 147 -3.40 -12.67 -8.69
C ASN A 147 -4.68 -13.48 -8.88
N LEU A 148 -5.65 -13.37 -7.98
CA LEU A 148 -6.93 -14.06 -8.15
C LEU A 148 -7.66 -13.55 -9.39
N SER A 149 -7.64 -12.24 -9.64
CA SER A 149 -8.19 -11.65 -10.86
C SER A 149 -7.47 -12.14 -12.12
N ARG A 150 -6.13 -12.34 -12.07
CA ARG A 150 -5.35 -12.91 -13.18
C ARG A 150 -5.64 -14.38 -13.41
N ILE A 151 -5.76 -15.18 -12.35
CA ILE A 151 -6.11 -16.59 -12.45
C ILE A 151 -7.49 -16.75 -13.07
N LEU A 152 -8.47 -15.97 -12.64
CA LEU A 152 -9.83 -15.95 -13.21
C LEU A 152 -9.83 -15.54 -14.68
N LYS A 153 -9.02 -14.54 -15.07
CA LYS A 153 -8.82 -14.17 -16.49
C LYS A 153 -8.18 -15.29 -17.29
N ALA A 154 -7.19 -15.98 -16.73
CA ALA A 154 -6.50 -17.08 -17.43
C ALA A 154 -7.41 -18.29 -17.70
N VAL A 155 -8.43 -18.51 -16.86
CA VAL A 155 -9.47 -19.55 -17.07
C VAL A 155 -10.70 -19.03 -17.80
N GLY A 156 -10.64 -17.83 -18.40
CA GLY A 156 -11.71 -17.26 -19.21
C GLY A 156 -12.92 -16.72 -18.41
N GLN A 157 -12.82 -16.64 -17.11
CA GLN A 157 -13.85 -16.03 -16.26
C GLN A 157 -13.63 -14.52 -16.15
N LYS A 158 -14.64 -13.74 -16.56
CA LYS A 158 -14.69 -12.29 -16.30
C LYS A 158 -15.06 -12.08 -14.83
N GLY A 159 -14.09 -12.03 -13.96
CA GLY A 159 -14.30 -11.52 -12.60
C GLY A 159 -14.58 -10.01 -12.64
N PRO A 160 -15.29 -9.44 -11.66
CA PRO A 160 -15.46 -8.01 -11.57
C PRO A 160 -14.07 -7.36 -11.52
N GLN A 161 -13.78 -6.48 -12.49
CA GLN A 161 -12.56 -5.68 -12.46
C GLN A 161 -12.73 -4.62 -11.38
N ALA A 162 -12.08 -4.81 -10.26
CA ALA A 162 -11.97 -3.76 -9.26
C ALA A 162 -11.23 -2.56 -9.88
N LYS A 163 -11.88 -1.39 -9.86
CA LYS A 163 -11.26 -0.16 -10.36
C LYS A 163 -10.25 0.33 -9.33
N PRO A 164 -9.01 0.65 -9.71
CA PRO A 164 -8.01 1.17 -8.78
C PRO A 164 -8.35 2.60 -8.34
N ILE A 165 -7.75 3.03 -7.26
CA ILE A 165 -7.73 4.41 -6.80
C ILE A 165 -6.42 5.04 -7.28
N LEU A 166 -6.49 6.21 -7.92
CA LEU A 166 -5.29 6.98 -8.26
C LEU A 166 -4.90 7.86 -7.08
N GLU A 167 -3.71 7.67 -6.56
CA GLU A 167 -3.09 8.59 -5.62
C GLU A 167 -2.09 9.50 -6.33
N ILE A 168 -2.14 10.78 -6.05
CA ILE A 168 -1.25 11.80 -6.64
C ILE A 168 -0.41 12.48 -5.57
N ASN A 169 0.82 12.83 -5.94
CA ASN A 169 1.71 13.65 -5.13
C ASN A 169 1.72 15.07 -5.70
N PRO A 170 1.01 16.03 -5.10
CA PRO A 170 0.93 17.39 -5.63
C PRO A 170 2.23 18.19 -5.46
N ALA A 171 3.17 17.70 -4.67
CA ALA A 171 4.47 18.34 -4.44
C ALA A 171 5.56 17.92 -5.45
N HIS A 172 5.20 17.04 -6.40
CA HIS A 172 6.13 16.54 -7.44
C HIS A 172 6.31 17.53 -8.58
#